data_8d3434b9020cea86ffe310197a368348
#
_entry.id   8d3434b9020cea86ffe310197a368348
#
_cell.length_a   1.000
_cell.length_b   1.000
_cell.length_c   1.000
_cell.angle_alpha   90.00
_cell.angle_beta   90.00
_cell.angle_gamma   90.00
#
_symmetry.space_group_name_H-M   'P 1'
#
loop_
_entity.id
_entity.type
_entity.pdbx_description
1 polymer ?
#
loop_
_entity_poly.entity_id
_entity_poly.type
_entity_poly.pdbx_seq_one_letter_code
_entity_poly.pdbx_strand_id
1 'polypeptide(L)'
;MIRRLLGDFPIKLRFFSRTLADDSSGTVLTITALAMPGLIGFAGLAVDAASWFVQKRILQASADAAAVAAAIESHRGAPAALANLAATADAARNGYDAAHDSLQVNLPPTSGRFAGTAGAAEVLISREAPTFFTRALIATPPTISARAVAVADSEAAKNCVWALEPKEKAALKVSGNAEVALDCR
;
A
#
# COMPACT_ATOMS: atom_id res chain seq x y z
N MET A 1 -52.13 -67.39 0.22
CA MET A 1 -53.02 -66.29 -0.27
C MET A 1 -52.33 -64.95 -0.10
N ILE A 2 -51.03 -64.81 -0.47
CA ILE A 2 -50.19 -63.59 -0.38
C ILE A 2 -49.26 -63.53 -1.63
N ARG A 3 -49.79 -63.73 -2.81
CA ARG A 3 -49.01 -63.73 -4.04
C ARG A 3 -49.62 -62.84 -5.16
N ARG A 4 -50.38 -61.79 -4.75
CA ARG A 4 -51.07 -60.90 -5.70
C ARG A 4 -50.98 -59.41 -5.37
N LEU A 5 -49.93 -58.96 -4.68
CA LEU A 5 -49.73 -57.53 -4.36
C LEU A 5 -48.35 -56.97 -4.75
N LEU A 6 -47.58 -57.73 -5.53
CA LEU A 6 -46.43 -57.15 -6.21
C LEU A 6 -46.78 -56.95 -7.67
N GLY A 7 -47.65 -55.95 -7.92
CA GLY A 7 -47.89 -55.47 -9.24
C GLY A 7 -46.57 -54.96 -9.85
N ASP A 8 -46.34 -55.33 -11.09
CA ASP A 8 -45.26 -54.85 -11.95
C ASP A 8 -45.12 -53.32 -11.86
N PHE A 9 -44.14 -52.91 -11.07
CA PHE A 9 -43.61 -51.57 -11.24
C PHE A 9 -42.59 -51.64 -12.39
N PRO A 10 -42.92 -51.21 -13.59
CA PRO A 10 -41.95 -51.09 -14.67
C PRO A 10 -40.99 -49.98 -14.28
N ILE A 11 -39.85 -50.38 -13.84
CA ILE A 11 -38.76 -49.49 -13.44
C ILE A 11 -38.37 -48.67 -14.66
N LYS A 12 -38.90 -47.44 -14.74
CA LYS A 12 -38.44 -46.37 -15.66
C LYS A 12 -37.03 -45.82 -15.21
N LEU A 13 -36.28 -46.61 -14.44
CA LEU A 13 -34.93 -46.23 -14.04
C LEU A 13 -33.94 -46.14 -15.20
N ARG A 14 -34.19 -46.94 -16.27
CA ARG A 14 -33.33 -46.91 -17.46
C ARG A 14 -33.47 -45.65 -18.31
N PHE A 15 -34.61 -44.96 -18.26
CA PHE A 15 -34.80 -43.71 -18.97
C PHE A 15 -34.13 -42.54 -18.24
N PHE A 16 -34.16 -42.54 -16.91
CA PHE A 16 -33.55 -41.50 -16.09
C PHE A 16 -32.00 -41.51 -16.16
N SER A 17 -31.40 -42.69 -16.24
CA SER A 17 -29.95 -42.78 -16.35
C SER A 17 -29.39 -42.41 -17.73
N ARG A 18 -30.16 -42.57 -18.82
CA ARG A 18 -29.71 -42.13 -20.15
C ARG A 18 -29.82 -40.62 -20.37
N THR A 19 -30.85 -40.00 -19.86
CA THR A 19 -30.98 -38.52 -19.91
C THR A 19 -29.92 -37.79 -19.07
N LEU A 20 -29.49 -38.37 -17.97
CA LEU A 20 -28.40 -37.81 -17.16
C LEU A 20 -27.02 -37.98 -17.81
N ALA A 21 -26.79 -39.02 -18.60
CA ALA A 21 -25.53 -39.25 -19.29
C ALA A 21 -25.34 -38.40 -20.57
N ASP A 22 -26.42 -38.00 -21.21
CA ASP A 22 -26.40 -37.15 -22.41
C ASP A 22 -26.63 -35.66 -22.12
N ASP A 23 -26.92 -35.29 -20.86
CA ASP A 23 -27.12 -33.89 -20.48
C ASP A 23 -25.77 -33.20 -20.23
N SER A 24 -25.27 -32.49 -21.23
CA SER A 24 -24.05 -31.68 -21.16
C SER A 24 -24.18 -30.45 -20.24
N SER A 25 -25.38 -30.12 -19.77
CA SER A 25 -25.62 -29.02 -18.81
C SER A 25 -24.93 -29.30 -17.47
N GLY A 26 -24.85 -30.56 -17.04
CA GLY A 26 -24.13 -30.99 -15.84
C GLY A 26 -22.63 -30.75 -15.89
N THR A 27 -22.02 -30.75 -17.07
CA THR A 27 -20.58 -30.57 -17.26
C THR A 27 -20.16 -29.14 -16.91
N VAL A 28 -20.94 -28.13 -17.31
CA VAL A 28 -20.66 -26.72 -16.99
C VAL A 28 -20.73 -26.48 -15.49
N LEU A 29 -21.75 -27.05 -14.82
CA LEU A 29 -21.88 -26.91 -13.36
C LEU A 29 -20.68 -27.54 -12.63
N THR A 30 -20.25 -28.71 -13.06
CA THR A 30 -19.10 -29.41 -12.45
C THR A 30 -17.80 -28.63 -12.65
N ILE A 31 -17.54 -28.14 -13.87
CA ILE A 31 -16.35 -27.32 -14.15
C ILE A 31 -16.38 -26.03 -13.34
N THR A 32 -17.52 -25.36 -13.28
CA THR A 32 -17.69 -24.13 -12.50
C THR A 32 -17.46 -24.40 -11.01
N ALA A 33 -18.03 -25.46 -10.46
CA ALA A 33 -17.85 -25.83 -9.06
C ALA A 33 -16.38 -26.12 -8.70
N LEU A 34 -15.63 -26.73 -9.61
CA LEU A 34 -14.20 -27.00 -9.42
C LEU A 34 -13.34 -25.75 -9.60
N ALA A 35 -13.73 -24.82 -10.48
CA ALA A 35 -13.00 -23.58 -10.73
C ALA A 35 -13.25 -22.52 -9.64
N MET A 36 -14.45 -22.49 -9.04
CA MET A 36 -14.84 -21.49 -8.04
C MET A 36 -13.85 -21.29 -6.88
N PRO A 37 -13.35 -22.35 -6.19
CA PRO A 37 -12.39 -22.19 -5.11
C PRO A 37 -11.11 -21.48 -5.57
N GLY A 38 -10.62 -21.82 -6.78
CA GLY A 38 -9.47 -21.17 -7.38
C GLY A 38 -9.72 -19.68 -7.66
N LEU A 39 -10.85 -19.36 -8.26
CA LEU A 39 -11.22 -17.97 -8.55
C LEU A 39 -11.38 -17.14 -7.26
N ILE A 40 -12.02 -17.68 -6.24
CA ILE A 40 -12.15 -17.00 -4.93
C ILE A 40 -10.77 -16.82 -4.29
N GLY A 41 -9.90 -17.82 -4.37
CA GLY A 41 -8.53 -17.73 -3.86
C GLY A 41 -7.73 -16.61 -4.53
N PHE A 42 -7.74 -16.53 -5.86
CA PHE A 42 -7.08 -15.45 -6.60
C PHE A 42 -7.68 -14.08 -6.31
N ALA A 43 -9.00 -13.97 -6.23
CA ALA A 43 -9.67 -12.72 -5.87
C ALA A 43 -9.24 -12.26 -4.46
N GLY A 44 -9.18 -13.18 -3.51
CA GLY A 44 -8.72 -12.90 -2.15
C GLY A 44 -7.26 -12.41 -2.11
N LEU A 45 -6.35 -13.07 -2.84
CA LEU A 45 -4.96 -12.64 -2.95
C LEU A 45 -4.83 -11.25 -3.58
N ALA A 46 -5.68 -10.93 -4.56
CA ALA A 46 -5.70 -9.61 -5.18
C ALA A 46 -6.10 -8.51 -4.17
N VAL A 47 -7.06 -8.79 -3.28
CA VAL A 47 -7.46 -7.87 -2.19
C VAL A 47 -6.30 -7.62 -1.23
N ASP A 48 -5.60 -8.68 -0.78
CA ASP A 48 -4.44 -8.52 0.10
C ASP A 48 -3.34 -7.71 -0.57
N ALA A 49 -2.98 -8.05 -1.82
CA ALA A 49 -1.98 -7.30 -2.57
C ALA A 49 -2.35 -5.81 -2.73
N ALA A 50 -3.60 -5.51 -3.08
CA ALA A 50 -4.08 -4.13 -3.19
C ALA A 50 -3.94 -3.38 -1.85
N SER A 51 -4.29 -4.03 -0.73
CA SER A 51 -4.14 -3.44 0.61
C SER A 51 -2.67 -3.13 0.93
N TRP A 52 -1.74 -4.01 0.58
CA TRP A 52 -0.30 -3.80 0.79
C TRP A 52 0.24 -2.62 -0.02
N PHE A 53 -0.20 -2.45 -1.26
CA PHE A 53 0.16 -1.27 -2.06
C PHE A 53 -0.34 0.04 -1.42
N VAL A 54 -1.56 0.06 -0.89
CA VAL A 54 -2.10 1.23 -0.18
C VAL A 54 -1.26 1.52 1.06
N GLN A 55 -0.98 0.50 1.89
CA GLN A 55 -0.15 0.64 3.09
C GLN A 55 1.26 1.13 2.75
N LYS A 56 1.87 0.59 1.70
CA LYS A 56 3.20 1.04 1.24
C LYS A 56 3.22 2.53 0.89
N ARG A 57 2.18 3.03 0.22
CA ARG A 57 2.07 4.46 -0.12
C ARG A 57 1.91 5.33 1.13
N ILE A 58 1.10 4.90 2.10
CA ILE A 58 0.94 5.60 3.37
C ILE A 58 2.26 5.67 4.12
N LEU A 59 2.95 4.54 4.28
CA LEU A 59 4.25 4.50 4.96
C LEU A 59 5.31 5.33 4.23
N GLN A 60 5.29 5.37 2.90
CA GLN A 60 6.21 6.21 2.13
C GLN A 60 5.95 7.70 2.39
N ALA A 61 4.69 8.13 2.35
CA ALA A 61 4.33 9.53 2.66
C ALA A 61 4.72 9.91 4.10
N SER A 62 4.53 9.00 5.06
CA SER A 62 4.97 9.18 6.45
C SER A 62 6.49 9.31 6.56
N ALA A 63 7.24 8.45 5.87
CA ALA A 63 8.70 8.48 5.89
C ALA A 63 9.25 9.75 5.24
N ASP A 64 8.67 10.18 4.11
CA ASP A 64 9.06 11.40 3.40
C ASP A 64 8.85 12.64 4.28
N ALA A 65 7.68 12.77 4.92
CA ALA A 65 7.39 13.88 5.84
C ALA A 65 8.34 13.89 7.05
N ALA A 66 8.56 12.72 7.65
CA ALA A 66 9.47 12.55 8.80
C ALA A 66 10.91 12.90 8.44
N ALA A 67 11.41 12.46 7.28
CA ALA A 67 12.76 12.75 6.83
C ALA A 67 12.98 14.26 6.62
N VAL A 68 12.01 14.95 6.04
CA VAL A 68 12.04 16.40 5.87
C VAL A 68 12.07 17.11 7.22
N ALA A 69 11.20 16.75 8.15
CA ALA A 69 11.17 17.33 9.50
C ALA A 69 12.49 17.13 10.24
N ALA A 70 13.03 15.90 10.22
CA ALA A 70 14.31 15.59 10.86
C ALA A 70 15.49 16.37 10.24
N ALA A 71 15.53 16.48 8.91
CA ALA A 71 16.57 17.21 8.19
C ALA A 71 16.54 18.71 8.54
N ILE A 72 15.36 19.33 8.60
CA ILE A 72 15.20 20.73 8.97
C ILE A 72 15.71 20.98 10.39
N GLU A 73 15.32 20.15 11.37
CA GLU A 73 15.79 20.32 12.74
C GLU A 73 17.31 20.05 12.88
N SER A 74 17.82 19.04 12.18
CA SER A 74 19.26 18.78 12.13
C SER A 74 20.04 19.96 11.54
N HIS A 75 19.52 20.58 10.48
CA HIS A 75 20.12 21.74 9.83
C HIS A 75 20.11 22.98 10.75
N ARG A 76 19.09 23.15 11.59
CA ARG A 76 19.02 24.19 12.63
C ARG A 76 19.98 23.97 13.78
N GLY A 77 20.73 22.87 13.80
CA GLY A 77 21.63 22.49 14.89
C GLY A 77 20.90 21.95 16.12
N ALA A 78 19.66 21.53 15.97
CA ALA A 78 18.89 20.94 17.06
C ALA A 78 19.50 19.59 17.50
N PRO A 79 19.40 19.26 18.79
CA PRO A 79 19.80 17.93 19.29
C PRO A 79 19.03 16.82 18.56
N ALA A 80 19.67 15.66 18.38
CA ALA A 80 19.05 14.51 17.71
C ALA A 80 17.70 14.09 18.32
N ALA A 81 17.53 14.26 19.63
CA ALA A 81 16.26 14.00 20.31
C ALA A 81 15.11 14.88 19.78
N LEU A 82 15.37 16.15 19.49
CA LEU A 82 14.37 17.08 18.97
C LEU A 82 14.04 16.76 17.50
N ALA A 83 15.06 16.43 16.70
CA ALA A 83 14.87 15.98 15.32
C ALA A 83 14.02 14.69 15.25
N ASN A 84 14.27 13.74 16.16
CA ASN A 84 13.46 12.52 16.27
C ASN A 84 12.01 12.80 16.68
N LEU A 85 11.79 13.74 17.60
CA LEU A 85 10.44 14.18 17.98
C LEU A 85 9.70 14.81 16.82
N ALA A 86 10.34 15.70 16.07
CA ALA A 86 9.75 16.34 14.89
C ALA A 86 9.42 15.29 13.81
N ALA A 87 10.35 14.37 13.53
CA ALA A 87 10.14 13.28 12.60
C ALA A 87 8.93 12.41 12.98
N THR A 88 8.85 12.00 14.25
CA THR A 88 7.74 11.18 14.73
C THR A 88 6.40 11.92 14.67
N ALA A 89 6.39 13.19 15.01
CA ALA A 89 5.18 14.01 14.96
C ALA A 89 4.65 14.17 13.53
N ASP A 90 5.54 14.40 12.56
CA ASP A 90 5.15 14.55 11.16
C ASP A 90 4.83 13.20 10.50
N ALA A 91 5.51 12.13 10.88
CA ALA A 91 5.11 10.77 10.49
C ALA A 91 3.67 10.45 10.94
N ALA A 92 3.34 10.76 12.20
CA ALA A 92 2.01 10.48 12.76
C ALA A 92 0.90 11.23 12.01
N ARG A 93 1.13 12.47 11.57
CA ARG A 93 0.18 13.22 10.75
C ARG A 93 -0.04 12.62 9.36
N ASN A 94 0.88 11.80 8.90
CA ASN A 94 0.87 11.17 7.59
C ASN A 94 0.57 9.66 7.60
N GLY A 95 0.10 9.13 8.75
CA GLY A 95 -0.41 7.76 8.85
C GLY A 95 0.52 6.75 9.51
N TYR A 96 1.62 7.20 10.13
CA TYR A 96 2.41 6.39 11.06
C TYR A 96 1.58 6.14 12.33
N ASP A 97 1.58 4.89 12.80
CA ASP A 97 0.92 4.48 14.03
C ASP A 97 1.95 3.82 14.96
N ALA A 98 2.30 4.50 16.04
CA ALA A 98 3.29 4.03 17.00
C ALA A 98 2.94 2.70 17.68
N ALA A 99 1.67 2.27 17.64
CA ALA A 99 1.23 1.00 18.21
C ALA A 99 1.55 -0.20 17.29
N HIS A 100 1.66 0.03 15.98
CA HIS A 100 1.78 -1.01 14.97
C HIS A 100 3.01 -0.88 14.08
N ASP A 101 3.68 0.29 14.11
CA ASP A 101 4.80 0.60 13.22
C ASP A 101 6.10 0.74 14.02
N SER A 102 7.21 0.40 13.38
CA SER A 102 8.52 0.83 13.85
C SER A 102 8.99 2.04 13.03
N LEU A 103 9.59 3.02 13.71
CA LEU A 103 10.21 4.19 13.09
C LEU A 103 11.65 4.32 13.58
N GLN A 104 12.58 4.46 12.65
CA GLN A 104 13.99 4.70 12.93
C GLN A 104 14.46 5.95 12.18
N VAL A 105 15.13 6.87 12.89
CA VAL A 105 15.74 8.07 12.31
C VAL A 105 17.25 7.95 12.45
N ASN A 106 17.97 8.11 11.35
CA ASN A 106 19.43 8.13 11.33
C ASN A 106 19.92 9.54 10.93
N LEU A 107 20.75 10.11 11.74
CA LEU A 107 21.33 11.43 11.59
C LEU A 107 22.85 11.34 11.80
N PRO A 108 23.69 11.29 10.75
CA PRO A 108 23.37 11.29 9.33
C PRO A 108 22.84 9.93 8.79
N PRO A 109 22.42 9.85 7.52
CA PRO A 109 22.02 8.60 6.87
C PRO A 109 23.11 7.54 6.91
N THR A 110 22.72 6.28 7.06
CA THR A 110 23.64 5.14 7.16
C THR A 110 23.96 4.49 5.82
N SER A 111 23.12 4.75 4.79
CA SER A 111 23.26 4.08 3.50
C SER A 111 22.82 4.97 2.32
N GLY A 112 23.23 4.58 1.12
CA GLY A 112 22.89 5.25 -0.12
C GLY A 112 23.74 6.48 -0.43
N ARG A 113 23.28 7.30 -1.38
CA ARG A 113 24.04 8.45 -1.92
C ARG A 113 24.44 9.48 -0.87
N PHE A 114 23.62 9.64 0.16
CA PHE A 114 23.81 10.65 1.21
C PHE A 114 24.34 10.07 2.52
N ALA A 115 24.91 8.85 2.49
CA ALA A 115 25.49 8.25 3.67
C ALA A 115 26.59 9.13 4.25
N GLY A 116 26.53 9.39 5.58
CA GLY A 116 27.50 10.24 6.28
C GLY A 116 27.38 11.73 6.00
N THR A 117 26.43 12.19 5.18
CA THR A 117 26.25 13.61 4.86
C THR A 117 25.65 14.36 6.03
N ALA A 118 26.36 15.35 6.55
CA ALA A 118 25.84 16.24 7.61
C ALA A 118 24.63 17.04 7.11
N GLY A 119 23.63 17.24 7.96
CA GLY A 119 22.39 17.92 7.58
C GLY A 119 21.40 17.05 6.80
N ALA A 120 21.78 15.80 6.47
CA ALA A 120 20.86 14.85 5.91
C ALA A 120 20.23 13.98 7.01
N ALA A 121 18.98 13.59 6.81
CA ALA A 121 18.24 12.68 7.67
C ALA A 121 17.69 11.50 6.87
N GLU A 122 17.84 10.31 7.41
CA GLU A 122 17.25 9.07 6.88
C GLU A 122 16.17 8.59 7.84
N VAL A 123 15.01 8.28 7.33
CA VAL A 123 13.91 7.68 8.10
C VAL A 123 13.52 6.35 7.47
N LEU A 124 13.44 5.33 8.31
CA LEU A 124 12.92 4.02 7.96
C LEU A 124 11.66 3.78 8.79
N ILE A 125 10.58 3.38 8.12
CA ILE A 125 9.34 2.97 8.77
C ILE A 125 9.00 1.57 8.29
N SER A 126 8.56 0.70 9.19
CA SER A 126 8.06 -0.63 8.82
C SER A 126 6.81 -1.01 9.61
N ARG A 127 5.93 -1.80 8.95
CA ARG A 127 4.65 -2.28 9.44
C ARG A 127 4.44 -3.73 9.00
N GLU A 128 3.86 -4.53 9.87
CA GLU A 128 3.35 -5.84 9.42
C GLU A 128 2.17 -5.64 8.46
N ALA A 129 2.22 -6.36 7.34
CA ALA A 129 1.17 -6.26 6.34
C ALA A 129 -0.13 -6.88 6.84
N PRO A 130 -1.29 -6.23 6.68
CA PRO A 130 -2.56 -6.87 6.95
C PRO A 130 -2.76 -8.05 6.00
N THR A 131 -3.14 -9.19 6.55
CA THR A 131 -3.39 -10.41 5.79
C THR A 131 -4.80 -10.89 6.09
N PHE A 132 -5.67 -10.94 5.07
CA PHE A 132 -7.02 -11.47 5.17
C PHE A 132 -7.09 -12.88 4.60
N PHE A 133 -6.75 -13.03 3.34
CA PHE A 133 -6.80 -14.29 2.60
C PHE A 133 -5.45 -15.00 2.59
N THR A 134 -4.36 -14.23 2.48
CA THR A 134 -2.98 -14.75 2.47
C THR A 134 -2.66 -15.49 3.77
N ARG A 135 -3.31 -15.14 4.88
CA ARG A 135 -3.17 -15.81 6.18
C ARG A 135 -3.47 -17.32 6.12
N ALA A 136 -4.29 -17.76 5.18
CA ALA A 136 -4.56 -19.18 4.97
C ALA A 136 -3.38 -19.93 4.31
N LEU A 137 -2.48 -19.20 3.65
CA LEU A 137 -1.37 -19.75 2.87
C LEU A 137 0.00 -19.54 3.55
N ILE A 138 0.16 -18.41 4.27
CA ILE A 138 1.42 -18.07 4.95
C ILE A 138 1.17 -17.87 6.44
N ALA A 139 2.05 -18.45 7.25
CA ALA A 139 1.96 -18.36 8.71
C ALA A 139 2.47 -17.01 9.25
N THR A 140 3.42 -16.38 8.57
CA THR A 140 4.04 -15.13 9.01
C THR A 140 3.66 -14.00 8.04
N PRO A 141 3.02 -12.91 8.53
CA PRO A 141 2.72 -11.75 7.70
C PRO A 141 3.99 -11.15 7.10
N PRO A 142 3.97 -10.69 5.85
CA PRO A 142 5.10 -9.94 5.29
C PRO A 142 5.22 -8.56 5.93
N THR A 143 6.44 -8.02 5.94
CA THR A 143 6.71 -6.67 6.44
C THR A 143 6.75 -5.69 5.28
N ILE A 144 5.96 -4.63 5.38
CA ILE A 144 6.00 -3.48 4.47
C ILE A 144 6.94 -2.45 5.08
N SER A 145 7.96 -2.02 4.33
CA SER A 145 8.90 -0.99 4.77
C SER A 145 8.94 0.18 3.80
N ALA A 146 9.18 1.37 4.33
CA ALA A 146 9.42 2.60 3.58
C ALA A 146 10.72 3.23 4.06
N ARG A 147 11.45 3.87 3.15
CA ARG A 147 12.67 4.59 3.44
C ARG A 147 12.65 5.93 2.73
N ALA A 148 13.00 6.99 3.45
CA ALA A 148 13.15 8.32 2.89
C ALA A 148 14.47 8.95 3.36
N VAL A 149 15.06 9.78 2.53
CA VAL A 149 16.22 10.59 2.89
C VAL A 149 15.96 12.02 2.44
N ALA A 150 16.09 12.96 3.36
CA ALA A 150 16.02 14.39 3.07
C ALA A 150 17.33 15.07 3.44
N VAL A 151 17.67 16.09 2.68
CA VAL A 151 18.82 16.96 2.94
C VAL A 151 18.28 18.38 3.06
N ALA A 152 18.53 19.04 4.18
CA ALA A 152 18.29 20.45 4.31
C ALA A 152 19.59 21.19 3.89
N ASP A 153 19.51 21.98 2.83
CA ASP A 153 20.63 22.77 2.35
C ASP A 153 20.45 24.22 2.77
N SER A 154 21.56 24.87 3.13
CA SER A 154 21.61 26.29 3.48
C SER A 154 21.62 27.22 2.26
N GLU A 155 21.78 26.68 1.07
CA GLU A 155 21.62 27.50 -0.11
C GLU A 155 20.15 27.93 -0.20
N ALA A 156 19.89 29.17 0.22
CA ALA A 156 18.57 29.77 0.11
C ALA A 156 18.02 29.50 -1.26
N ALA A 157 16.90 28.80 -1.29
CA ALA A 157 16.24 28.51 -2.57
C ALA A 157 15.97 29.87 -3.25
N LYS A 158 16.75 30.16 -4.28
CA LYS A 158 16.62 31.39 -5.09
C LYS A 158 15.26 31.48 -5.79
N ASN A 159 14.43 30.45 -5.63
CA ASN A 159 13.14 30.32 -6.27
C ASN A 159 12.03 30.26 -5.21
N CYS A 160 11.20 31.29 -5.12
CA CYS A 160 10.01 31.31 -4.26
C CYS A 160 8.88 30.42 -4.78
N VAL A 161 8.80 30.25 -6.10
CA VAL A 161 7.75 29.49 -6.77
C VAL A 161 8.40 28.57 -7.79
N TRP A 162 8.12 27.28 -7.70
CA TRP A 162 8.54 26.29 -8.67
C TRP A 162 7.32 25.77 -9.41
N ALA A 163 7.17 26.14 -10.68
CA ALA A 163 6.15 25.58 -11.55
C ALA A 163 6.69 24.28 -12.17
N LEU A 164 6.01 23.14 -11.89
CA LEU A 164 6.44 21.81 -12.28
C LEU A 164 6.02 21.41 -13.71
N GLU A 165 5.29 22.27 -14.43
CA GLU A 165 4.83 22.01 -15.79
C GLU A 165 5.83 22.56 -16.81
N PRO A 166 6.64 21.71 -17.45
CA PRO A 166 7.70 22.17 -18.34
C PRO A 166 7.23 22.58 -19.74
N LYS A 167 5.96 22.30 -20.09
CA LYS A 167 5.43 22.48 -21.45
C LYS A 167 4.49 23.67 -21.60
N GLU A 168 3.95 24.19 -20.51
CA GLU A 168 3.02 25.30 -20.54
C GLU A 168 3.76 26.65 -20.50
N LYS A 169 3.40 27.56 -21.42
CA LYS A 169 4.00 28.89 -21.50
C LYS A 169 3.66 29.83 -20.33
N ALA A 170 2.72 29.41 -19.47
CA ALA A 170 2.28 30.17 -18.31
C ALA A 170 1.85 29.20 -17.20
N ALA A 171 2.80 28.46 -16.63
CA ALA A 171 2.56 27.58 -15.49
C ALA A 171 2.15 28.32 -14.22
N LEU A 172 2.45 29.63 -14.12
CA LEU A 172 1.90 30.56 -13.15
C LEU A 172 1.41 31.82 -13.90
N LYS A 173 0.10 32.08 -13.85
CA LYS A 173 -0.50 33.27 -14.46
C LYS A 173 -1.24 34.09 -13.41
N VAL A 174 -0.80 35.31 -13.20
CA VAL A 174 -1.52 36.33 -12.40
C VAL A 174 -2.24 37.25 -13.38
N SER A 175 -3.55 37.44 -13.20
CA SER A 175 -4.36 38.30 -14.07
C SER A 175 -5.29 39.16 -13.25
N GLY A 176 -5.68 40.34 -13.80
CA GLY A 176 -6.49 41.36 -13.12
C GLY A 176 -5.61 42.33 -12.35
N ASN A 177 -6.18 42.96 -11.32
CA ASN A 177 -5.47 43.93 -10.46
C ASN A 177 -4.78 43.26 -9.25
N ALA A 178 -4.43 41.99 -9.37
CA ALA A 178 -3.74 41.27 -8.29
C ALA A 178 -2.24 41.57 -8.36
N GLU A 179 -1.67 41.98 -7.24
CA GLU A 179 -0.23 42.12 -7.04
C GLU A 179 0.28 40.94 -6.24
N VAL A 180 1.33 40.26 -6.73
CA VAL A 180 2.00 39.17 -6.01
C VAL A 180 3.41 39.64 -5.69
N ALA A 181 3.63 39.97 -4.42
CA ALA A 181 4.96 40.27 -3.90
C ALA A 181 5.59 38.99 -3.38
N LEU A 182 6.69 38.56 -3.99
CA LEU A 182 7.46 37.38 -3.56
C LEU A 182 8.80 37.87 -3.00
N ASP A 183 8.98 37.77 -1.67
CA ASP A 183 10.26 38.05 -1.02
C ASP A 183 11.02 36.76 -0.85
N CYS A 184 11.89 36.47 -1.81
CA CYS A 184 12.71 35.23 -1.85
C CYS A 184 14.09 35.57 -1.26
N ARG A 185 14.23 35.39 0.01
CA ARG A 185 15.53 35.49 0.73
C ARG A 185 16.06 34.15 1.14
#